data_ef5ea8fda1f4755192117e87cf1b0235
#
_entry.id   ef5ea8fda1f4755192117e87cf1b0235
#
_cell.length_a   1.000
_cell.length_b   1.000
_cell.length_c   1.000
_cell.angle_alpha   90.00
_cell.angle_beta   90.00
_cell.angle_gamma   90.00
#
_symmetry.space_group_name_H-M   'P 1'
#
loop_
_entity.id
_entity.type
_entity.pdbx_description
1 polymer ?
#
loop_
_entity_poly.entity_id
_entity_poly.type
_entity_poly.pdbx_seq_one_letter_code
_entity_poly.pdbx_strand_id
1 'polypeptide(L)'
;MLSKLIDEFNKNRGRKVAASVIKLLDESMSAWHPRKNKTGGLPNISFILRKPEPLGTEFKTMACSETGIMLYLEIQRGKAEMPKWSAMYRELGATSSCSVRAAKEMANGGQRKAEHRRNCIIGDS
;
A
#
# COMPACT_ATOMS: atom_id res chain seq x y z
N MET A 1 4.97 -5.06 13.83
CA MET A 1 4.85 -3.60 14.08
C MET A 1 4.70 -2.81 12.79
N LEU A 2 5.61 -2.93 11.82
CA LEU A 2 5.55 -2.17 10.55
C LEU A 2 4.26 -2.38 9.76
N SER A 3 3.74 -3.60 9.69
CA SER A 3 2.47 -3.89 8.99
C SER A 3 1.30 -3.09 9.56
N LYS A 4 1.17 -3.01 10.87
CA LYS A 4 0.11 -2.22 11.53
C LYS A 4 0.22 -0.73 11.21
N LEU A 5 1.44 -0.19 11.16
CA LEU A 5 1.67 1.21 10.79
C LEU A 5 1.21 1.49 9.35
N ILE A 6 1.54 0.58 8.43
CA ILE A 6 1.12 0.70 7.03
C ILE A 6 -0.39 0.58 6.88
N ASP A 7 -1.03 -0.36 7.59
CA ASP A 7 -2.48 -0.52 7.57
C ASP A 7 -3.18 0.75 8.09
N GLU A 8 -2.70 1.33 9.18
CA GLU A 8 -3.24 2.59 9.71
C GLU A 8 -2.97 3.79 8.80
N PHE A 9 -1.80 3.84 8.15
CA PHE A 9 -1.51 4.86 7.15
C PHE A 9 -2.51 4.80 5.99
N ASN A 10 -2.71 3.62 5.39
CA ASN A 10 -3.63 3.43 4.27
C ASN A 10 -5.06 3.82 4.66
N LYS A 11 -5.51 3.38 5.82
CA LYS A 11 -6.84 3.68 6.36
C LYS A 11 -7.05 5.18 6.59
N ASN A 12 -6.07 5.86 7.16
CA ASN A 12 -6.15 7.29 7.41
C ASN A 12 -6.09 8.11 6.12
N ARG A 13 -5.29 7.69 5.14
CA ARG A 13 -5.24 8.35 3.83
C ARG A 13 -6.56 8.26 3.09
N GLY A 14 -7.20 7.11 3.03
CA GLY A 14 -8.52 6.95 2.43
C GLY A 14 -9.59 7.84 3.06
N ARG A 15 -9.43 8.22 4.32
CA ARG A 15 -10.38 9.11 5.03
C ARG A 15 -10.12 10.59 4.80
N LYS A 16 -8.86 11.00 4.66
CA LYS A 16 -8.47 12.42 4.71
C LYS A 16 -8.14 13.01 3.35
N VAL A 17 -7.73 12.20 2.40
CA VAL A 17 -7.28 12.67 1.09
C VAL A 17 -8.27 12.27 0.01
N ALA A 18 -8.79 13.25 -0.73
CA ALA A 18 -9.49 13.02 -1.99
C ALA A 18 -8.44 12.90 -3.10
N ALA A 19 -8.35 11.72 -3.71
CA ALA A 19 -7.44 11.49 -4.81
C ALA A 19 -8.01 12.00 -6.14
N SER A 20 -7.13 12.48 -7.04
CA SER A 20 -7.50 12.75 -8.44
C SER A 20 -7.89 11.46 -9.18
N VAL A 21 -8.45 11.62 -10.36
CA VAL A 21 -8.84 10.50 -11.22
C VAL A 21 -7.62 9.67 -11.61
N ILE A 22 -6.50 10.33 -11.94
CA ILE A 22 -5.26 9.66 -12.36
C ILE A 22 -4.36 9.39 -11.16
N LYS A 23 -3.93 8.15 -11.02
CA LYS A 23 -3.04 7.67 -9.97
C LYS A 23 -1.83 6.98 -10.58
N LEU A 24 -0.69 7.16 -9.96
CA LEU A 24 0.57 6.55 -10.35
C LEU A 24 0.87 5.40 -9.40
N LEU A 25 1.17 4.22 -9.95
CA LEU A 25 1.65 3.06 -9.20
C LEU A 25 3.11 2.82 -9.54
N ASP A 26 3.96 2.76 -8.52
CA ASP A 26 5.39 2.51 -8.68
C ASP A 26 5.92 1.53 -7.62
N GLU A 27 7.12 1.03 -7.86
CA GLU A 27 7.84 0.11 -7.00
C GLU A 27 9.08 0.79 -6.42
N SER A 28 9.15 0.86 -5.11
CA SER A 28 10.31 1.38 -4.40
C SER A 28 10.99 0.31 -3.55
N MET A 29 12.29 0.47 -3.32
CA MET A 29 13.07 -0.40 -2.46
C MET A 29 13.55 0.39 -1.23
N SER A 30 13.30 -0.15 -0.05
CA SER A 30 14.02 0.27 1.15
C SER A 30 15.26 -0.59 1.30
N ALA A 31 16.41 -0.03 0.98
CA ALA A 31 17.68 -0.74 1.02
C ALA A 31 18.01 -1.24 2.41
N TRP A 32 18.60 -2.43 2.49
CA TRP A 32 19.09 -3.01 3.72
C TRP A 32 20.58 -3.28 3.65
N HIS A 33 21.33 -2.68 4.55
CA HIS A 33 22.78 -2.87 4.69
C HIS A 33 23.10 -3.56 6.01
N PRO A 34 23.05 -4.90 6.09
CA PRO A 34 23.28 -5.60 7.33
C PRO A 34 24.77 -5.54 7.72
N ARG A 35 25.05 -5.23 8.98
CA ARG A 35 26.43 -5.22 9.50
C ARG A 35 26.96 -6.62 9.79
N LYS A 36 26.12 -7.57 10.18
CA LYS A 36 26.52 -8.91 10.62
C LYS A 36 25.90 -10.07 9.85
N ASN A 37 24.64 -9.96 9.42
CA ASN A 37 23.93 -11.03 8.70
C ASN A 37 23.40 -10.53 7.37
N LYS A 38 23.61 -11.29 6.29
CA LYS A 38 23.14 -10.91 4.93
C LYS A 38 21.64 -10.68 4.85
N THR A 39 20.84 -11.37 5.65
CA THR A 39 19.39 -11.22 5.70
C THR A 39 18.91 -10.35 6.87
N GLY A 40 19.77 -10.07 7.85
CA GLY A 40 19.47 -9.20 8.99
C GLY A 40 18.26 -9.57 9.83
N GLY A 41 17.66 -10.73 9.62
CA GLY A 41 16.44 -11.17 10.31
C GLY A 41 15.20 -10.36 10.01
N LEU A 42 15.24 -9.46 9.02
CA LEU A 42 14.06 -8.71 8.59
C LEU A 42 13.14 -9.59 7.74
N PRO A 43 11.84 -9.54 7.98
CA PRO A 43 10.86 -10.21 7.13
C PRO A 43 10.76 -9.54 5.76
N ASN A 44 10.36 -10.31 4.76
CA ASN A 44 10.04 -9.81 3.41
C ASN A 44 11.20 -9.12 2.68
N ILE A 45 12.41 -9.66 2.81
CA ILE A 45 13.56 -9.20 2.04
C ILE A 45 13.46 -9.73 0.61
N SER A 46 13.60 -8.82 -0.36
CA SER A 46 13.67 -9.10 -1.79
C SER A 46 15.05 -8.77 -2.33
N PHE A 47 15.45 -9.50 -3.37
CA PHE A 47 16.66 -9.18 -4.15
C PHE A 47 16.26 -8.89 -5.59
N ILE A 48 16.46 -7.64 -6.03
CA ILE A 48 16.10 -7.19 -7.37
C ILE A 48 17.33 -6.60 -8.05
N LEU A 49 17.99 -7.40 -8.88
CA LEU A 49 19.28 -7.09 -9.51
C LEU A 49 19.27 -5.77 -10.30
N ARG A 50 18.16 -5.40 -10.93
CA ARG A 50 18.03 -4.16 -11.74
C ARG A 50 18.01 -2.86 -10.93
N LYS A 51 17.85 -2.94 -9.61
CA LYS A 51 17.81 -1.75 -8.75
C LYS A 51 19.22 -1.38 -8.29
N PRO A 52 19.53 -0.08 -8.11
CA PRO A 52 20.84 0.37 -7.61
C PRO A 52 21.20 -0.26 -6.25
N GLU A 53 20.21 -0.40 -5.37
CA GLU A 53 20.30 -1.09 -4.10
C GLU A 53 19.45 -2.35 -4.17
N PRO A 54 20.03 -3.49 -4.59
CA PRO A 54 19.25 -4.67 -4.97
C PRO A 54 18.65 -5.44 -3.79
N LEU A 55 19.22 -5.30 -2.59
CA LEU A 55 18.76 -6.02 -1.39
C LEU A 55 17.96 -5.10 -0.48
N GLY A 56 16.74 -5.48 -0.16
CA GLY A 56 15.91 -4.67 0.73
C GLY A 56 14.47 -5.15 0.77
N THR A 57 13.61 -4.33 1.34
CA THR A 57 12.16 -4.54 1.32
C THR A 57 11.55 -3.77 0.16
N GLU A 58 10.82 -4.47 -0.69
CA GLU A 58 10.10 -3.89 -1.81
C GLU A 58 8.74 -3.36 -1.34
N PHE A 59 8.43 -2.13 -1.74
CA PHE A 59 7.13 -1.50 -1.54
C PHE A 59 6.47 -1.20 -2.88
N LYS A 60 5.17 -1.41 -2.94
CA LYS A 60 4.32 -0.84 -3.99
C LYS A 60 3.64 0.39 -3.44
N THR A 61 3.80 1.50 -4.15
CA THR A 61 3.35 2.81 -3.74
C THR A 61 2.41 3.38 -4.78
N MET A 62 1.26 3.87 -4.35
CA MET A 62 0.35 4.62 -5.22
C MET A 62 0.32 6.09 -4.81
N ALA A 63 0.47 6.98 -5.76
CA ALA A 63 0.44 8.42 -5.56
C ALA A 63 -0.62 9.11 -6.44
N CYS A 64 -1.08 10.27 -6.00
CA CYS A 64 -1.91 11.16 -6.79
C CYS A 64 -1.05 11.86 -7.85
N SER A 65 -1.45 11.81 -9.13
CA SER A 65 -0.68 12.43 -10.22
C SER A 65 -0.63 13.96 -10.14
N GLU A 66 -1.65 14.59 -9.59
CA GLU A 66 -1.74 16.06 -9.51
C GLU A 66 -0.97 16.63 -8.32
N THR A 67 -1.05 15.96 -7.17
CA THR A 67 -0.48 16.49 -5.92
C THR A 67 0.83 15.82 -5.51
N GLY A 68 1.17 14.66 -6.09
CA GLY A 68 2.30 13.83 -5.66
C GLY A 68 2.12 13.18 -4.28
N ILE A 69 0.96 13.34 -3.65
CA ILE A 69 0.70 12.78 -2.33
C ILE A 69 0.61 11.26 -2.42
N MET A 70 1.34 10.57 -1.55
CA MET A 70 1.23 9.12 -1.41
C MET A 70 -0.14 8.74 -0.85
N LEU A 71 -0.87 7.91 -1.59
CA LEU A 71 -2.23 7.49 -1.29
C LEU A 71 -2.29 6.10 -0.65
N TYR A 72 -1.40 5.20 -1.05
CA TYR A 72 -1.39 3.81 -0.63
C TYR A 72 0.03 3.27 -0.62
N LEU A 73 0.32 2.41 0.35
CA LEU A 73 1.60 1.74 0.51
C LEU A 73 1.38 0.27 0.85
N GLU A 74 2.08 -0.62 0.17
CA GLU A 74 2.03 -2.06 0.41
C GLU A 74 3.43 -2.66 0.42
N ILE A 75 3.75 -3.48 1.44
CA ILE A 75 4.97 -4.27 1.46
C ILE A 75 4.76 -5.50 0.58
N GLN A 76 5.69 -5.79 -0.31
CA GLN A 76 5.73 -7.05 -1.03
C GLN A 76 6.12 -8.17 -0.08
N ARG A 77 5.18 -9.07 0.15
CA ARG A 77 5.37 -10.25 1.00
C ARG A 77 5.75 -11.43 0.12
N GLY A 78 6.55 -12.34 0.65
CA GLY A 78 6.96 -13.54 -0.07
C GLY A 78 5.77 -14.41 -0.49
N LYS A 79 6.00 -15.29 -1.47
CA LYS A 79 4.97 -16.17 -2.05
C LYS A 79 4.16 -16.97 -1.02
N ALA A 80 4.72 -17.25 0.15
CA ALA A 80 4.04 -17.99 1.22
C ALA A 80 2.91 -17.20 1.91
N GLU A 81 3.01 -15.88 1.97
CA GLU A 81 1.98 -15.02 2.58
C GLU A 81 0.97 -14.44 1.57
N MET A 82 1.36 -14.38 0.31
CA MET A 82 0.49 -13.90 -0.78
C MET A 82 -0.81 -14.73 -0.97
N PRO A 83 -0.85 -16.06 -0.72
CA PRO A 83 -2.08 -16.83 -0.90
C PRO A 83 -3.23 -16.43 0.01
N LYS A 84 -2.95 -15.93 1.21
CA LYS A 84 -3.99 -15.50 2.17
C LYS A 84 -4.77 -14.28 1.69
N TRP A 85 -4.14 -13.45 0.86
CA TRP A 85 -4.71 -12.21 0.33
C TRP A 85 -5.38 -12.36 -1.04
N SER A 86 -5.13 -13.44 -1.74
CA SER A 86 -5.25 -13.47 -3.19
C SER A 86 -6.00 -14.61 -3.81
N ALA A 87 -6.79 -15.39 -3.07
CA ALA A 87 -7.61 -16.42 -3.72
C ALA A 87 -8.45 -15.83 -4.87
N MET A 88 -8.93 -14.61 -4.71
CA MET A 88 -9.71 -13.85 -5.69
C MET A 88 -8.86 -13.17 -6.77
N TYR A 89 -7.54 -13.01 -6.55
CA TYR A 89 -6.66 -12.26 -7.46
C TYR A 89 -5.51 -13.10 -8.02
N ARG A 90 -5.55 -14.43 -7.86
CA ARG A 90 -4.48 -15.34 -8.31
C ARG A 90 -4.21 -15.27 -9.81
N GLU A 91 -5.22 -14.99 -10.59
CA GLU A 91 -5.14 -14.89 -12.05
C GLU A 91 -4.56 -13.53 -12.51
N LEU A 92 -4.55 -12.55 -11.62
CA LEU A 92 -3.98 -11.24 -11.89
C LEU A 92 -2.50 -11.24 -11.52
N GLY A 93 -1.66 -10.66 -12.35
CA GLY A 93 -0.25 -10.41 -12.01
C GLY A 93 -0.11 -9.56 -10.75
N ALA A 94 1.07 -9.58 -10.11
CA ALA A 94 1.32 -8.90 -8.83
C ALA A 94 0.98 -7.39 -8.85
N THR A 95 1.29 -6.70 -9.93
CA THR A 95 0.99 -5.26 -10.10
C THR A 95 -0.51 -5.01 -10.22
N SER A 96 -1.22 -5.81 -11.02
CA SER A 96 -2.67 -5.69 -11.19
C SER A 96 -3.41 -5.99 -9.89
N SER A 97 -2.98 -7.00 -9.14
CA SER A 97 -3.53 -7.34 -7.83
C SER A 97 -3.36 -6.19 -6.83
N CYS A 98 -2.19 -5.55 -6.80
CA CYS A 98 -1.92 -4.40 -5.97
C CYS A 98 -2.82 -3.21 -6.35
N SER A 99 -2.99 -2.93 -7.63
CA SER A 99 -3.86 -1.86 -8.12
C SER A 99 -5.30 -2.04 -7.66
N VAL A 100 -5.82 -3.27 -7.72
CA VAL A 100 -7.19 -3.57 -7.27
C VAL A 100 -7.34 -3.43 -5.75
N ARG A 101 -6.36 -3.89 -4.96
CA ARG A 101 -6.38 -3.71 -3.50
C ARG A 101 -6.35 -2.24 -3.11
N ALA A 102 -5.48 -1.45 -3.72
CA ALA A 102 -5.38 -0.02 -3.49
C ALA A 102 -6.69 0.71 -3.87
N ALA A 103 -7.29 0.36 -5.01
CA ALA A 103 -8.56 0.95 -5.44
C ALA A 103 -9.70 0.64 -4.44
N LYS A 104 -9.78 -0.57 -3.93
CA LYS A 104 -10.77 -0.96 -2.90
C LYS A 104 -10.58 -0.19 -1.60
N GLU A 105 -9.35 -0.06 -1.12
CA GLU A 105 -9.06 0.67 0.12
C GLU A 105 -9.46 2.14 0.00
N MET A 106 -9.21 2.75 -1.14
CA MET A 106 -9.60 4.13 -1.42
C MET A 106 -11.11 4.30 -1.56
N ALA A 107 -11.81 3.36 -2.19
CA ALA A 107 -13.28 3.38 -2.30
C ALA A 107 -13.94 3.27 -0.92
N ASN A 108 -13.45 2.37 -0.06
CA ASN A 108 -13.92 2.22 1.31
C ASN A 108 -13.68 3.49 2.15
N GLY A 109 -12.57 4.19 1.93
CA GLY A 109 -12.29 5.48 2.56
C GLY A 109 -13.28 6.58 2.13
N GLY A 110 -13.63 6.61 0.85
CA GLY A 110 -14.60 7.55 0.29
C GLY A 110 -16.02 7.36 0.85
N GLN A 111 -16.46 6.11 0.97
CA GLN A 111 -17.77 5.79 1.57
C GLN A 111 -17.86 6.23 3.03
N ARG A 112 -16.83 5.95 3.84
CA ARG A 112 -16.76 6.38 5.24
C ARG A 112 -16.82 7.91 5.39
N LYS A 113 -16.22 8.66 4.47
CA LYS A 113 -16.27 10.12 4.46
C LYS A 113 -17.67 10.66 4.16
N ALA A 114 -18.39 10.03 3.24
CA ALA A 114 -19.77 10.38 2.92
C ALA A 114 -20.73 10.08 4.08
N GLU A 115 -20.50 8.99 4.79
CA GLU A 115 -21.30 8.58 5.94
C GLU A 115 -21.07 9.48 7.16
N HIS A 116 -19.81 9.86 7.41
CA HIS A 116 -19.48 10.82 8.47
C HIS A 116 -20.09 12.20 8.22
N ARG A 117 -20.08 12.69 6.98
CA ARG A 117 -20.75 13.95 6.62
C ARG A 117 -22.26 13.90 6.83
N ARG A 118 -22.92 12.78 6.48
CA ARG A 118 -24.35 12.59 6.72
C ARG A 118 -24.71 12.62 8.19
N ASN A 119 -23.90 11.96 9.03
CA ASN A 119 -24.14 11.91 10.47
C ASN A 119 -23.90 13.26 11.16
N CYS A 120 -23.00 14.11 10.66
CA CYS A 120 -22.82 15.47 11.18
C CYS A 120 -23.99 16.40 10.82
N ILE A 121 -24.70 16.16 9.71
CA ILE A 121 -25.86 16.99 9.31
C ILE A 121 -27.12 16.61 10.09
N ILE A 122 -27.21 15.37 10.60
CA ILE A 122 -28.38 14.90 11.38
C ILE A 122 -28.26 15.26 12.88
N GLY A 123 -27.08 15.66 13.34
CA GLY A 123 -26.80 15.97 14.75
C GLY A 123 -27.10 17.41 15.19
N ASP A 124 -27.50 18.32 14.30
CA ASP A 124 -27.85 19.72 14.57
C ASP A 124 -29.36 19.94 14.51
N SER A 125 -30.11 19.17 15.24
CA SER A 125 -31.55 19.40 15.43
C SER A 125 -31.87 19.45 16.91
#